data_70052df60a49ad97f0da97c042a10d37
#
_entry.id   70052df60a49ad97f0da97c042a10d37
#
_cell.length_a   1.000
_cell.length_b   1.000
_cell.length_c   1.000
_cell.angle_alpha   90.00
_cell.angle_beta   90.00
_cell.angle_gamma   90.00
#
_symmetry.space_group_name_H-M   'P 1'
#
loop_
_entity.id
_entity.type
_entity.pdbx_description
1 polymer ?
#
loop_
_entity_poly.entity_id
_entity_poly.type
_entity_poly.pdbx_seq_one_letter_code
_entity_poly.pdbx_strand_id
1 'polypeptide(L)'
;EESYGYLIGDAVRDKDAVASCAMIAELTAYAKDNGLSLFDLLTEMYQENGFYYEGLISLTKKGREGAEEIQRMMADLRGNPPALVAGSKPITILDYQN
;
A
#
# COMPACT_ATOMS: atom_id res chain seq x y z
N GLU A 1 0.13 -3.98 1.84
CA GLU A 1 -0.79 -5.10 1.60
C GLU A 1 -2.23 -4.63 1.61
N GLU A 2 -3.11 -5.30 0.87
CA GLU A 2 -4.53 -4.97 0.75
C GLU A 2 -5.31 -5.04 2.08
N SER A 3 -4.80 -5.78 3.05
CA SER A 3 -5.39 -5.91 4.40
C SER A 3 -4.93 -4.83 5.38
N TYR A 4 -4.17 -3.84 4.93
CA TYR A 4 -3.57 -2.80 5.78
C TYR A 4 -2.74 -3.38 6.94
N GLY A 5 -2.06 -4.50 6.71
CA GLY A 5 -1.18 -5.13 7.68
C GLY A 5 0.22 -4.51 7.66
N TYR A 6 0.84 -4.46 8.83
CA TYR A 6 2.19 -3.91 9.02
C TYR A 6 3.11 -4.93 9.66
N LEU A 7 4.39 -4.88 9.26
CA LEU A 7 5.48 -5.58 9.93
C LEU A 7 6.17 -4.61 10.89
N ILE A 8 6.20 -4.95 12.18
CA ILE A 8 6.84 -4.15 13.20
C ILE A 8 8.12 -4.86 13.65
N GLY A 9 9.25 -4.40 13.09
CA GLY A 9 10.54 -5.00 13.35
C GLY A 9 10.70 -6.41 12.77
N ASP A 10 11.73 -7.14 13.23
CA ASP A 10 12.12 -8.46 12.69
C ASP A 10 11.72 -9.64 13.60
N ALA A 11 11.08 -9.38 14.73
CA ALA A 11 10.77 -10.41 15.73
C ALA A 11 9.70 -11.39 15.23
N VAL A 12 8.70 -10.88 14.51
CA VAL A 12 7.66 -11.69 13.87
C VAL A 12 7.60 -11.29 12.40
N ARG A 13 7.83 -12.25 11.52
CA ARG A 13 7.86 -12.02 10.06
C ARG A 13 6.49 -12.27 9.41
N ASP A 14 5.44 -11.93 10.11
CA ASP A 14 4.09 -11.91 9.60
C ASP A 14 3.35 -10.68 10.12
N LYS A 15 2.35 -10.24 9.38
CA LYS A 15 1.55 -9.06 9.71
C LYS A 15 0.64 -9.38 10.89
N ASP A 16 0.63 -8.49 11.86
CA ASP A 16 -0.14 -8.64 13.09
C ASP A 16 -1.00 -7.38 13.33
N ALA A 17 -2.31 -7.56 13.30
CA ALA A 17 -3.25 -6.48 13.55
C ALA A 17 -3.21 -5.99 15.02
N VAL A 18 -2.89 -6.86 15.98
CA VAL A 18 -2.82 -6.48 17.40
C VAL A 18 -1.64 -5.55 17.63
N ALA A 19 -0.45 -5.92 17.15
CA ALA A 19 0.73 -5.08 17.24
C ALA A 19 0.54 -3.77 16.44
N SER A 20 -0.09 -3.82 15.27
CA SER A 20 -0.42 -2.63 14.47
C SER A 20 -1.34 -1.67 15.22
N CYS A 21 -2.37 -2.17 15.90
CA CYS A 21 -3.26 -1.36 16.75
C CYS A 21 -2.50 -0.70 17.90
N ALA A 22 -1.61 -1.43 18.56
CA ALA A 22 -0.78 -0.89 19.64
C ALA A 22 0.11 0.26 19.14
N MET A 23 0.76 0.09 18.00
CA MET A 23 1.61 1.13 17.38
C MET A 23 0.81 2.38 16.99
N ILE A 24 -0.37 2.21 16.40
CA ILE A 24 -1.24 3.35 16.05
C ILE A 24 -1.73 4.08 17.32
N ALA A 25 -2.05 3.34 18.39
CA ALA A 25 -2.43 3.95 19.66
C ALA A 25 -1.28 4.75 20.27
N GLU A 26 -0.06 4.21 20.27
CA GLU A 26 1.15 4.89 20.75
C GLU A 26 1.46 6.15 19.93
N LEU A 27 1.40 6.04 18.60
CA LEU A 27 1.58 7.18 17.70
C LEU A 27 0.52 8.28 17.96
N THR A 28 -0.72 7.89 18.23
CA THR A 28 -1.79 8.83 18.57
C THR A 28 -1.55 9.52 19.89
N ALA A 29 -1.07 8.79 20.90
CA ALA A 29 -0.70 9.37 22.19
C ALA A 29 0.47 10.36 22.04
N TYR A 30 1.50 9.97 21.31
CA TYR A 30 2.64 10.85 20.99
C TYR A 30 2.19 12.14 20.29
N ALA A 31 1.34 12.05 19.27
CA ALA A 31 0.80 13.21 18.58
C ALA A 31 0.10 14.15 19.58
N LYS A 32 -0.79 13.62 20.41
CA LYS A 32 -1.53 14.38 21.43
C LYS A 32 -0.62 15.08 22.44
N ASP A 33 0.40 14.39 22.94
CA ASP A 33 1.36 14.96 23.88
C ASP A 33 2.14 16.14 23.28
N ASN A 34 2.31 16.15 21.97
CA ASN A 34 2.95 17.24 21.23
C ASN A 34 1.94 18.28 20.67
N GLY A 35 0.66 18.20 21.03
CA GLY A 35 -0.37 19.10 20.54
C GLY A 35 -0.72 18.93 19.06
N LEU A 36 -0.42 17.76 18.49
CA LEU A 36 -0.61 17.42 17.10
C LEU A 36 -1.75 16.40 16.92
N SER A 37 -2.29 16.34 15.72
CA SER A 37 -3.12 15.22 15.25
C SER A 37 -2.29 14.25 14.41
N LEU A 38 -2.84 13.06 14.11
CA LEU A 38 -2.21 12.14 13.16
C LEU A 38 -2.09 12.74 11.75
N PHE A 39 -2.99 13.63 11.36
CA PHE A 39 -2.90 14.35 10.07
C PHE A 39 -1.75 15.35 10.06
N ASP A 40 -1.45 16.00 11.19
CA ASP A 40 -0.30 16.89 11.29
C ASP A 40 1.00 16.10 11.14
N LEU A 41 1.14 14.95 11.81
CA LEU A 41 2.29 14.05 11.64
C LEU A 41 2.42 13.55 10.18
N LEU A 42 1.32 13.18 9.53
CA LEU A 42 1.33 12.80 8.13
C LEU A 42 1.79 13.95 7.23
N THR A 43 1.33 15.17 7.52
CA THR A 43 1.72 16.37 6.77
C THR A 43 3.20 16.67 6.94
N GLU A 44 3.73 16.57 8.15
CA GLU A 44 5.16 16.70 8.43
C GLU A 44 5.99 15.67 7.65
N MET A 45 5.55 14.41 7.68
CA MET A 45 6.19 13.33 6.91
C MET A 45 6.22 13.64 5.40
N TYR A 46 5.13 14.17 4.83
CA TYR A 46 5.11 14.59 3.43
C TYR A 46 6.00 15.80 3.13
N GLN A 47 6.14 16.72 4.07
CA GLN A 47 7.05 17.87 3.92
C GLN A 47 8.52 17.44 3.93
N GLU A 48 8.87 16.46 4.76
CA GLU A 48 10.24 15.96 4.88
C GLU A 48 10.65 15.02 3.75
N ASN A 49 9.75 14.13 3.34
CA ASN A 49 10.06 13.02 2.42
C ASN A 49 9.46 13.18 1.01
N GLY A 50 8.61 14.19 0.81
CA GLY A 50 7.84 14.35 -0.40
C GLY A 50 6.43 13.75 -0.28
N PHE A 51 5.54 14.20 -1.15
CA PHE A 51 4.16 13.72 -1.19
C PHE A 51 4.06 12.42 -1.99
N TYR A 52 3.56 11.38 -1.35
CA TYR A 52 3.28 10.09 -1.96
C TYR A 52 1.77 9.86 -1.96
N TYR A 53 1.21 9.62 -3.13
CA TYR A 53 -0.19 9.27 -3.28
C TYR A 53 -0.30 7.83 -3.75
N GLU A 54 -0.86 6.98 -2.91
CA GLU A 54 -1.04 5.56 -3.19
C GLU A 54 -2.47 5.28 -3.62
N GLY A 55 -2.62 4.38 -4.56
CA GLY A 55 -3.92 3.89 -5.01
C GLY A 55 -3.89 2.39 -5.23
N LEU A 56 -4.93 1.72 -4.79
CA LEU A 56 -5.13 0.29 -5.00
C LEU A 56 -6.33 0.07 -5.92
N ILE A 57 -6.13 -0.70 -6.99
CA ILE A 57 -7.22 -1.19 -7.83
C ILE A 57 -7.42 -2.66 -7.49
N SER A 58 -8.51 -2.97 -6.78
CA SER A 58 -8.87 -4.33 -6.42
C SER A 58 -9.95 -4.86 -7.36
N LEU A 59 -9.65 -5.97 -8.04
CA LEU A 59 -10.57 -6.63 -8.95
C LEU A 59 -10.89 -8.03 -8.45
N THR A 60 -12.17 -8.28 -8.17
CA THR A 60 -12.65 -9.60 -7.76
C THR A 60 -13.49 -10.20 -8.87
N LYS A 61 -13.07 -11.34 -9.37
CA LYS A 61 -13.80 -12.17 -10.35
C LYS A 61 -14.13 -13.51 -9.73
N LYS A 62 -15.40 -13.93 -9.82
CA LYS A 62 -15.86 -15.17 -9.18
C LYS A 62 -15.75 -16.38 -10.14
N GLY A 63 -15.55 -17.55 -9.56
CA GLY A 63 -15.55 -18.82 -10.28
C GLY A 63 -14.29 -19.06 -11.11
N ARG A 64 -14.26 -20.19 -11.79
CA ARG A 64 -13.11 -20.63 -12.61
C ARG A 64 -12.83 -19.66 -13.77
N GLU A 65 -13.86 -19.23 -14.46
CA GLU A 65 -13.73 -18.26 -15.58
C GLU A 65 -13.14 -16.95 -15.10
N GLY A 66 -13.55 -16.47 -13.91
CA GLY A 66 -12.99 -15.27 -13.31
C GLY A 66 -11.51 -15.40 -12.94
N ALA A 67 -11.09 -16.56 -12.45
CA ALA A 67 -9.67 -16.82 -12.19
C ALA A 67 -8.84 -16.82 -13.48
N GLU A 68 -9.34 -17.46 -14.54
CA GLU A 68 -8.69 -17.48 -15.86
C GLU A 68 -8.63 -16.08 -16.49
N GLU A 69 -9.64 -15.24 -16.27
CA GLU A 69 -9.66 -13.84 -16.72
C GLU A 69 -8.60 -13.01 -15.99
N ILE A 70 -8.48 -13.15 -14.66
CA ILE A 70 -7.44 -12.47 -13.89
C ILE A 70 -6.04 -12.87 -14.37
N GLN A 71 -5.79 -14.16 -14.59
CA GLN A 71 -4.50 -14.62 -15.10
C GLN A 71 -4.16 -14.01 -16.47
N ARG A 72 -5.14 -13.94 -17.37
CA ARG A 72 -4.98 -13.29 -18.68
C ARG A 72 -4.67 -11.81 -18.54
N MET A 73 -5.42 -11.08 -17.71
CA MET A 73 -5.18 -9.66 -17.44
C MET A 73 -3.76 -9.42 -16.92
N MET A 74 -3.30 -10.24 -15.98
CA MET A 74 -1.95 -10.10 -15.43
C MET A 74 -0.87 -10.40 -16.48
N ALA A 75 -1.08 -11.40 -17.32
CA ALA A 75 -0.18 -11.68 -18.44
C ALA A 75 -0.14 -10.54 -19.46
N ASP A 76 -1.27 -9.96 -19.79
CA ASP A 76 -1.37 -8.81 -20.70
C ASP A 76 -0.68 -7.58 -20.13
N LEU A 77 -0.85 -7.28 -18.84
CA LEU A 77 -0.18 -6.16 -18.18
C LEU A 77 1.35 -6.33 -18.12
N ARG A 78 1.84 -7.56 -18.01
CA ARG A 78 3.28 -7.86 -18.10
C ARG A 78 3.82 -7.68 -19.51
N GLY A 79 3.08 -8.17 -20.51
CA GLY A 79 3.46 -8.05 -21.92
C GLY A 79 3.35 -6.62 -22.46
N ASN A 80 2.35 -5.90 -21.99
CA ASN A 80 2.02 -4.54 -22.45
C ASN A 80 1.72 -3.63 -21.25
N PRO A 81 2.73 -3.23 -20.48
CA PRO A 81 2.52 -2.34 -19.35
C PRO A 81 1.94 -1.00 -19.81
N PRO A 82 1.08 -0.35 -19.01
CA PRO A 82 0.44 0.89 -19.39
C PRO A 82 1.50 1.98 -19.64
N ALA A 83 1.39 2.65 -20.77
CA ALA A 83 2.28 3.75 -21.15
C ALA A 83 2.07 4.99 -20.28
N LEU A 84 0.87 5.13 -19.70
CA LEU A 84 0.49 6.26 -18.83
C LEU A 84 -0.32 5.73 -17.64
N VAL A 85 -0.01 6.23 -16.47
CA VAL A 85 -0.80 6.03 -15.25
C VAL A 85 -1.18 7.39 -14.70
N ALA A 86 -2.47 7.67 -14.53
CA ALA A 86 -3.00 8.98 -14.12
C ALA A 86 -2.42 10.16 -14.93
N GLY A 87 -2.21 9.96 -16.24
CA GLY A 87 -1.68 10.99 -17.15
C GLY A 87 -0.15 11.14 -17.11
N SER A 88 0.55 10.40 -16.27
CA SER A 88 2.01 10.44 -16.16
C SER A 88 2.65 9.14 -16.65
N LYS A 89 3.86 9.23 -17.22
CA LYS A 89 4.63 8.03 -17.58
C LYS A 89 5.16 7.35 -16.33
N PRO A 90 5.00 6.01 -16.20
CA PRO A 90 5.67 5.26 -15.14
C PRO A 90 7.19 5.44 -15.21
N ILE A 91 7.81 5.69 -14.07
CA ILE A 91 9.28 5.78 -13.96
C ILE A 91 9.86 4.37 -13.77
N THR A 92 9.18 3.55 -12.97
CA THR A 92 9.60 2.19 -12.66
C THR A 92 8.39 1.28 -12.65
N ILE A 93 8.52 0.10 -13.24
CA ILE A 93 7.52 -0.96 -13.22
C ILE A 93 8.19 -2.17 -12.58
N LEU A 94 7.61 -2.66 -11.48
CA LEU A 94 8.09 -3.83 -10.75
C LEU A 94 7.10 -4.97 -10.91
N ASP A 95 7.60 -6.16 -11.27
CA ASP A 95 6.84 -7.40 -11.27
C ASP A 95 7.37 -8.31 -10.17
N TYR A 96 6.57 -8.54 -9.13
CA TYR A 96 6.95 -9.34 -7.96
C TYR A 96 6.71 -10.85 -8.14
N GLN A 97 6.33 -11.30 -9.33
CA GLN A 97 6.12 -12.73 -9.60
C GLN A 97 7.39 -13.44 -10.10
N ASN A 98 8.42 -12.70 -10.48
CA ASN A 98 9.71 -13.22 -10.94
C ASN A 98 10.83 -12.93 -9.93
#